data_31e6dba478c6da2bbb382248de9f7de1
#
_entry.id   31e6dba478c6da2bbb382248de9f7de1
#
_cell.length_a   1.000
_cell.length_b   1.000
_cell.length_c   1.000
_cell.angle_alpha   90.00
_cell.angle_beta   90.00
_cell.angle_gamma   90.00
#
_symmetry.space_group_name_H-M   'P 1'
#
loop_
_entity.id
_entity.type
_entity.pdbx_description
1 polymer ?
#
loop_
_entity_poly.entity_id
_entity_poly.type
_entity_poly.pdbx_seq_one_letter_code
_entity_poly.pdbx_strand_id
1 'polypeptide(L)'
;AFDSKDTVKKQSNIDLRFNSILIRRGNFRYDVKNAATTPGKFNAKHIDIRNISAKISMKAFNKDSLNANIKKMSFDEASGFSLNKLSLNIVANKDSAIINNFEIKLPETDLKIDRAHIHTGEAVSASDLLDHSPVELNIAPSQICLKDLSAFVPAFRNFSETIELSAEASGYINNIGLKRLTLKYSDKMLFVGKMEMKGITHPEDAYIFGQVNKMYITTEGISGLANNFNERPVKLPDTIVKLGTINFTGEISGFFDNLVAFGKFSSAIGSVQTDLIFGNDKEKNIAAYLKGHLSTSPLHLNELFPDGNPYG
;
A
#
# COMPACT_ATOMS: atom_id res chain seq x y z
N ALA A 1 49.76 27.71 2.00
CA ALA A 1 48.59 28.24 2.68
C ALA A 1 47.59 28.67 1.61
N PHE A 2 46.58 27.87 1.34
CA PHE A 2 45.44 28.26 0.52
C PHE A 2 44.25 28.49 1.47
N ASP A 3 43.88 29.75 1.64
CA ASP A 3 42.71 30.20 2.35
C ASP A 3 41.47 29.65 1.64
N SER A 4 40.73 28.77 2.29
CA SER A 4 39.40 28.38 1.88
C SER A 4 38.46 29.54 2.17
N LYS A 5 38.10 30.33 1.16
CA LYS A 5 36.99 31.28 1.25
C LYS A 5 35.72 30.54 1.55
N ASP A 6 35.16 30.77 2.73
CA ASP A 6 33.80 30.43 3.10
C ASP A 6 32.85 31.02 2.05
N THR A 7 32.37 30.19 1.15
CA THR A 7 31.25 30.54 0.28
C THR A 7 29.98 30.52 1.11
N VAL A 8 29.63 31.67 1.66
CA VAL A 8 28.26 31.92 2.18
C VAL A 8 27.29 31.56 1.08
N LYS A 9 26.57 30.44 1.22
CA LYS A 9 25.48 30.08 0.34
C LYS A 9 24.45 31.21 0.43
N LYS A 10 24.41 32.10 -0.57
CA LYS A 10 23.32 33.05 -0.75
C LYS A 10 22.04 32.23 -0.84
N GLN A 11 21.22 32.25 0.19
CA GLN A 11 19.85 31.75 0.11
C GLN A 11 19.10 32.62 -0.93
N SER A 12 18.84 32.05 -2.09
CA SER A 12 18.01 32.74 -3.09
C SER A 12 16.56 32.76 -2.58
N ASN A 13 16.05 33.94 -2.24
CA ASN A 13 14.63 34.13 -1.93
C ASN A 13 13.86 34.08 -3.26
N ILE A 14 13.51 32.86 -3.70
CA ILE A 14 12.62 32.67 -4.84
C ILE A 14 11.20 32.83 -4.31
N ASP A 15 10.43 33.76 -4.89
CA ASP A 15 8.96 33.86 -4.74
C ASP A 15 8.35 33.67 -6.12
N LEU A 16 7.74 32.50 -6.34
CA LEU A 16 7.15 32.12 -7.61
C LEU A 16 5.62 32.13 -7.50
N ARG A 17 4.97 32.90 -8.36
CA ARG A 17 3.51 33.00 -8.43
C ARG A 17 3.07 33.02 -9.89
N PHE A 18 2.05 32.21 -10.21
CA PHE A 18 1.44 32.24 -11.52
C PHE A 18 -0.03 31.77 -11.46
N ASN A 19 -0.86 32.42 -12.26
CA ASN A 19 -2.29 32.09 -12.30
C ASN A 19 -2.57 30.76 -13.00
N SER A 20 -1.81 30.44 -14.02
CA SER A 20 -1.96 29.19 -14.76
C SER A 20 -0.75 28.89 -15.64
N ILE A 21 -0.21 27.69 -15.50
CA ILE A 21 0.66 27.08 -16.49
C ILE A 21 -0.14 25.98 -17.16
N LEU A 22 -0.14 25.99 -18.49
CA LEU A 22 -0.77 24.97 -19.32
C LEU A 22 0.30 24.30 -20.17
N ILE A 23 0.52 23.01 -19.94
CA ILE A 23 1.39 22.17 -20.77
C ILE A 23 0.50 21.26 -21.61
N ARG A 24 0.79 21.15 -22.90
CA ARG A 24 0.11 20.26 -23.84
C ARG A 24 1.13 19.45 -24.62
N ARG A 25 1.10 18.11 -24.43
CA ARG A 25 1.98 17.15 -25.12
C ARG A 25 3.48 17.46 -24.96
N GLY A 26 3.88 17.91 -23.76
CA GLY A 26 5.29 18.11 -23.43
C GLY A 26 6.03 16.77 -23.35
N ASN A 27 7.35 16.82 -23.57
CA ASN A 27 8.23 15.69 -23.33
C ASN A 27 9.38 16.16 -22.45
N PHE A 28 9.84 15.27 -21.58
CA PHE A 28 10.98 15.50 -20.71
C PHE A 28 11.88 14.28 -20.73
N ARG A 29 13.17 14.50 -20.97
CA ARG A 29 14.17 13.43 -20.93
C ARG A 29 15.36 13.85 -20.09
N TYR A 30 15.81 12.92 -19.25
CA TYR A 30 16.98 13.06 -18.41
C TYR A 30 17.80 11.77 -18.47
N ASP A 31 19.08 11.89 -18.86
CA ASP A 31 20.00 10.76 -18.97
C ASP A 31 21.32 11.07 -18.27
N VAL A 32 21.72 10.19 -17.38
CA VAL A 32 23.07 10.19 -16.78
C VAL A 32 23.98 9.32 -17.65
N LYS A 33 25.00 9.96 -18.28
CA LYS A 33 25.98 9.25 -19.07
C LYS A 33 26.67 8.14 -18.25
N ASN A 34 26.89 6.98 -18.85
CA ASN A 34 27.54 5.83 -18.25
C ASN A 34 26.78 5.17 -17.09
N ALA A 35 25.55 5.55 -16.79
CA ALA A 35 24.70 4.80 -15.89
C ALA A 35 24.08 3.60 -16.60
N ALA A 36 23.92 2.49 -15.89
CA ALA A 36 23.24 1.31 -16.43
C ALA A 36 21.75 1.57 -16.68
N THR A 37 21.23 1.09 -17.80
CA THR A 37 19.80 1.12 -18.12
C THR A 37 19.07 -0.06 -17.49
N THR A 38 17.81 0.11 -17.12
CA THR A 38 16.96 -0.94 -16.53
C THR A 38 15.64 -1.06 -17.30
N PRO A 39 15.61 -1.78 -18.43
CA PRO A 39 14.41 -1.91 -19.25
C PRO A 39 13.20 -2.42 -18.45
N GLY A 40 12.04 -1.79 -18.61
CA GLY A 40 10.80 -2.17 -17.92
C GLY A 40 10.77 -1.89 -16.41
N LYS A 41 11.73 -1.08 -15.91
CA LYS A 41 11.76 -0.59 -14.55
C LYS A 41 12.07 0.90 -14.53
N PHE A 42 11.46 1.64 -13.61
CA PHE A 42 11.80 3.03 -13.41
C PHE A 42 13.27 3.18 -13.01
N ASN A 43 13.93 4.15 -13.64
CA ASN A 43 15.34 4.44 -13.38
C ASN A 43 15.54 5.96 -13.27
N ALA A 44 15.79 6.44 -12.07
CA ALA A 44 15.99 7.87 -11.81
C ALA A 44 17.21 8.49 -12.56
N LYS A 45 18.11 7.64 -13.11
CA LYS A 45 19.25 8.07 -13.94
C LYS A 45 18.90 8.14 -15.44
N HIS A 46 17.77 7.56 -15.84
CA HIS A 46 17.26 7.51 -17.20
C HIS A 46 15.74 7.72 -17.20
N ILE A 47 15.30 8.96 -17.21
CA ILE A 47 13.89 9.34 -17.19
C ILE A 47 13.48 9.80 -18.60
N ASP A 48 12.45 9.20 -19.18
CA ASP A 48 11.85 9.60 -20.46
C ASP A 48 10.33 9.70 -20.28
N ILE A 49 9.86 10.91 -20.04
CA ILE A 49 8.45 11.23 -19.83
C ILE A 49 7.90 11.85 -21.10
N ARG A 50 6.78 11.32 -21.58
CA ARG A 50 6.11 11.71 -22.83
C ARG A 50 4.67 12.11 -22.58
N ASN A 51 4.09 12.82 -23.57
CA ASN A 51 2.69 13.23 -23.56
C ASN A 51 2.29 14.04 -22.31
N ILE A 52 3.23 14.76 -21.70
CA ILE A 52 2.96 15.54 -20.50
C ILE A 52 1.85 16.56 -20.82
N SER A 53 0.75 16.44 -20.11
CA SER A 53 -0.33 17.42 -20.12
C SER A 53 -0.59 17.87 -18.70
N ALA A 54 -0.53 19.17 -18.43
CA ALA A 54 -0.73 19.69 -17.09
C ALA A 54 -1.44 21.06 -17.11
N LYS A 55 -2.28 21.28 -16.11
CA LYS A 55 -2.86 22.59 -15.79
C LYS A 55 -2.63 22.86 -14.29
N ILE A 56 -1.73 23.78 -14.00
CA ILE A 56 -1.24 24.08 -12.66
C ILE A 56 -1.39 25.57 -12.40
N SER A 57 -1.81 25.95 -11.21
CA SER A 57 -1.75 27.33 -10.70
C SER A 57 -0.99 27.35 -9.38
N MET A 58 -0.29 28.42 -9.10
CA MET A 58 0.54 28.58 -7.93
C MET A 58 0.37 29.99 -7.37
N LYS A 59 -0.28 30.09 -6.22
CA LYS A 59 -0.54 31.35 -5.54
C LYS A 59 0.65 31.80 -4.69
N ALA A 60 1.42 30.84 -4.17
CA ALA A 60 2.62 31.11 -3.43
C ALA A 60 3.59 29.91 -3.56
N PHE A 61 4.85 30.18 -3.75
CA PHE A 61 5.96 29.24 -3.59
C PHE A 61 7.19 30.03 -3.18
N ASN A 62 7.49 29.96 -1.89
CA ASN A 62 8.66 30.60 -1.29
C ASN A 62 9.16 29.74 -0.14
N LYS A 63 10.19 30.15 0.56
CA LYS A 63 10.80 29.38 1.64
C LYS A 63 9.85 29.05 2.82
N ASP A 64 8.79 29.85 2.99
CA ASP A 64 7.89 29.78 4.15
C ASP A 64 6.50 29.23 3.79
N SER A 65 6.15 29.16 2.50
CA SER A 65 4.80 28.77 2.07
C SER A 65 4.76 28.18 0.65
N LEU A 66 3.86 27.20 0.51
CA LEU A 66 3.43 26.64 -0.77
C LEU A 66 1.92 26.71 -0.86
N ASN A 67 1.38 27.28 -1.94
CA ASN A 67 -0.05 27.22 -2.27
C ASN A 67 -0.20 26.95 -3.75
N ALA A 68 -0.51 25.72 -4.09
CA ALA A 68 -0.61 25.25 -5.46
C ALA A 68 -1.88 24.42 -5.69
N ASN A 69 -2.36 24.48 -6.92
CA ASN A 69 -3.47 23.67 -7.40
C ASN A 69 -3.06 22.99 -8.69
N ILE A 70 -3.04 21.67 -8.69
CA ILE A 70 -2.92 20.84 -9.88
C ILE A 70 -4.34 20.43 -10.26
N LYS A 71 -4.91 21.10 -11.28
CA LYS A 71 -6.26 20.76 -11.78
C LYS A 71 -6.25 19.44 -12.55
N LYS A 72 -5.18 19.20 -13.28
CA LYS A 72 -4.94 17.96 -14.02
C LYS A 72 -3.46 17.89 -14.38
N MET A 73 -2.88 16.70 -14.21
CA MET A 73 -1.60 16.31 -14.77
C MET A 73 -1.69 14.87 -15.26
N SER A 74 -1.11 14.58 -16.42
CA SER A 74 -1.00 13.25 -17.00
C SER A 74 0.27 13.13 -17.82
N PHE A 75 0.84 11.92 -17.89
CA PHE A 75 2.03 11.61 -18.68
C PHE A 75 2.25 10.10 -18.79
N ASP A 76 3.10 9.69 -19.72
CA ASP A 76 3.61 8.34 -19.88
C ASP A 76 5.11 8.33 -19.62
N GLU A 77 5.63 7.31 -18.93
CA GLU A 77 7.03 7.11 -18.66
C GLU A 77 7.53 5.81 -19.33
N ALA A 78 8.75 5.86 -19.88
CA ALA A 78 9.30 4.79 -20.72
C ALA A 78 9.45 3.42 -20.03
N SER A 79 9.43 3.37 -18.68
CA SER A 79 9.38 2.11 -17.91
C SER A 79 8.05 1.36 -18.02
N GLY A 80 7.01 2.00 -18.60
CA GLY A 80 5.65 1.49 -18.67
C GLY A 80 4.71 2.06 -17.60
N PHE A 81 5.17 2.99 -16.77
CA PHE A 81 4.29 3.71 -15.85
C PHE A 81 3.50 4.80 -16.61
N SER A 82 2.19 4.83 -16.44
CA SER A 82 1.30 5.85 -17.02
C SER A 82 0.47 6.53 -15.94
N LEU A 83 0.53 7.84 -15.90
CA LEU A 83 -0.32 8.68 -15.06
C LEU A 83 -1.45 9.26 -15.92
N ASN A 84 -2.67 8.74 -15.76
CA ASN A 84 -3.83 9.18 -16.52
C ASN A 84 -4.40 10.51 -15.98
N LYS A 85 -4.34 10.68 -14.65
CA LYS A 85 -4.74 11.91 -13.96
C LYS A 85 -4.06 12.04 -12.62
N LEU A 86 -3.60 13.23 -12.31
CA LEU A 86 -3.33 13.69 -10.94
C LEU A 86 -4.04 15.03 -10.76
N SER A 87 -4.80 15.18 -9.71
CA SER A 87 -5.33 16.47 -9.26
C SER A 87 -5.22 16.60 -7.75
N LEU A 88 -4.94 17.80 -7.26
CA LEU A 88 -4.86 18.12 -5.83
C LEU A 88 -4.83 19.63 -5.60
N ASN A 89 -5.24 20.05 -4.40
CA ASN A 89 -4.94 21.36 -3.84
C ASN A 89 -4.01 21.19 -2.66
N ILE A 90 -2.89 21.87 -2.64
CA ILE A 90 -1.93 21.84 -1.54
C ILE A 90 -1.73 23.25 -0.98
N VAL A 91 -1.81 23.36 0.33
CA VAL A 91 -1.42 24.53 1.10
C VAL A 91 -0.47 24.06 2.19
N ALA A 92 0.75 24.58 2.18
CA ALA A 92 1.75 24.21 3.16
C ALA A 92 2.48 25.45 3.68
N ASN A 93 2.91 25.36 4.91
CA ASN A 93 3.80 26.31 5.59
C ASN A 93 4.94 25.51 6.27
N LYS A 94 5.68 26.15 7.18
CA LYS A 94 6.77 25.50 7.90
C LYS A 94 6.31 24.36 8.81
N ASP A 95 5.08 24.44 9.32
CA ASP A 95 4.60 23.57 10.39
C ASP A 95 3.70 22.45 9.87
N SER A 96 3.05 22.67 8.71
CA SER A 96 2.08 21.71 8.18
C SER A 96 1.86 21.83 6.68
N ALA A 97 1.40 20.73 6.08
CA ALA A 97 0.87 20.69 4.73
C ALA A 97 -0.54 20.09 4.74
N ILE A 98 -1.47 20.77 4.10
CA ILE A 98 -2.84 20.30 3.89
C ILE A 98 -3.03 20.04 2.40
N ILE A 99 -3.41 18.83 2.06
CA ILE A 99 -3.77 18.42 0.71
C ILE A 99 -5.26 18.10 0.70
N ASN A 100 -5.99 18.71 -0.21
CA ASN A 100 -7.42 18.44 -0.41
C ASN A 100 -7.69 17.97 -1.82
N ASN A 101 -8.72 17.15 -1.97
CA ASN A 101 -9.20 16.63 -3.27
C ASN A 101 -8.06 15.98 -4.08
N PHE A 102 -7.23 15.20 -3.39
CA PHE A 102 -6.21 14.40 -4.08
C PHE A 102 -6.89 13.27 -4.83
N GLU A 103 -6.63 13.19 -6.12
CA GLU A 103 -7.07 12.10 -6.97
C GLU A 103 -5.92 11.71 -7.89
N ILE A 104 -5.57 10.42 -7.88
CA ILE A 104 -4.63 9.84 -8.83
C ILE A 104 -5.31 8.70 -9.59
N LYS A 105 -5.23 8.76 -10.93
CA LYS A 105 -5.69 7.68 -11.81
C LYS A 105 -4.51 7.15 -12.60
N LEU A 106 -4.30 5.85 -12.48
CA LEU A 106 -3.40 5.06 -13.30
C LEU A 106 -4.27 4.17 -14.21
N PRO A 107 -3.72 3.26 -15.03
CA PRO A 107 -4.54 2.43 -15.93
C PRO A 107 -5.69 1.70 -15.25
N GLU A 108 -5.45 1.08 -14.08
CA GLU A 108 -6.46 0.29 -13.32
C GLU A 108 -6.70 0.85 -11.91
N THR A 109 -5.99 1.91 -11.48
CA THR A 109 -6.09 2.52 -10.17
C THR A 109 -6.88 3.84 -10.22
N ASP A 110 -7.80 4.04 -9.27
CA ASP A 110 -8.48 5.33 -8.98
C ASP A 110 -8.44 5.56 -7.46
N LEU A 111 -7.40 6.24 -6.97
CA LEU A 111 -7.23 6.54 -5.54
C LEU A 111 -7.64 7.98 -5.26
N LYS A 112 -8.49 8.16 -4.25
CA LYS A 112 -9.01 9.45 -3.79
C LYS A 112 -8.75 9.65 -2.31
N ILE A 113 -8.17 10.79 -1.99
CA ILE A 113 -7.99 11.25 -0.60
C ILE A 113 -8.70 12.60 -0.49
N ASP A 114 -9.79 12.65 0.27
CA ASP A 114 -10.57 13.87 0.43
C ASP A 114 -9.74 14.95 1.11
N ARG A 115 -9.01 14.54 2.16
CA ARG A 115 -8.10 15.40 2.90
C ARG A 115 -6.93 14.61 3.45
N ALA A 116 -5.74 15.20 3.32
CA ALA A 116 -4.54 14.79 4.02
C ALA A 116 -3.98 15.99 4.79
N HIS A 117 -3.67 15.81 6.07
CA HIS A 117 -2.99 16.77 6.91
C HIS A 117 -1.67 16.15 7.38
N ILE A 118 -0.57 16.82 7.09
CA ILE A 118 0.78 16.39 7.43
C ILE A 118 1.38 17.46 8.32
N HIS A 119 1.79 17.11 9.52
CA HIS A 119 2.51 17.99 10.42
C HIS A 119 3.99 17.87 10.11
N THR A 120 4.54 18.86 9.39
CA THR A 120 5.93 18.82 8.92
C THR A 120 6.95 19.14 10.00
N GLY A 121 6.56 19.92 11.04
CA GLY A 121 7.39 20.25 12.17
C GLY A 121 8.81 20.70 11.77
N GLU A 122 9.82 20.14 12.43
CA GLU A 122 11.26 20.41 12.17
C GLU A 122 11.87 19.42 11.15
N ALA A 123 11.05 18.78 10.30
CA ALA A 123 11.59 17.83 9.33
C ALA A 123 12.57 18.50 8.35
N VAL A 124 13.81 18.05 8.36
CA VAL A 124 14.91 18.58 7.53
C VAL A 124 15.14 17.78 6.25
N SER A 125 14.55 16.59 6.14
CA SER A 125 14.69 15.72 4.97
C SER A 125 13.38 14.99 4.61
N ALA A 126 13.33 14.39 3.42
CA ALA A 126 12.20 13.58 3.00
C ALA A 126 12.04 12.30 3.85
N SER A 127 13.12 11.72 4.36
CA SER A 127 13.08 10.59 5.30
C SER A 127 12.49 11.00 6.64
N ASP A 128 12.86 12.19 7.15
CA ASP A 128 12.30 12.71 8.40
C ASP A 128 10.79 12.93 8.31
N LEU A 129 10.28 13.34 7.13
CA LEU A 129 8.83 13.46 6.90
C LEU A 129 8.12 12.11 7.03
N LEU A 130 8.73 11.02 6.59
CA LEU A 130 8.13 9.68 6.65
C LEU A 130 8.07 9.13 8.09
N ASP A 131 9.10 9.37 8.87
CA ASP A 131 9.27 8.76 10.19
C ASP A 131 8.79 9.65 11.34
N HIS A 132 8.85 10.98 11.17
CA HIS A 132 8.63 11.94 12.26
C HIS A 132 7.47 12.91 12.02
N SER A 133 6.83 12.89 10.84
CA SER A 133 5.69 13.78 10.58
C SER A 133 4.36 13.05 10.78
N PRO A 134 3.55 13.44 11.80
CA PRO A 134 2.22 12.91 11.95
C PRO A 134 1.36 13.23 10.73
N VAL A 135 0.59 12.25 10.30
CA VAL A 135 -0.34 12.37 9.18
C VAL A 135 -1.76 12.00 9.61
N GLU A 136 -2.72 12.68 9.03
CA GLU A 136 -4.15 12.36 9.11
C GLU A 136 -4.68 12.31 7.67
N LEU A 137 -5.22 11.16 7.27
CA LEU A 137 -5.72 10.93 5.92
C LEU A 137 -7.17 10.45 5.97
N ASN A 138 -8.00 10.98 5.07
CA ASN A 138 -9.32 10.43 4.79
C ASN A 138 -9.32 9.85 3.37
N ILE A 139 -9.19 8.53 3.28
CA ILE A 139 -9.19 7.78 2.02
C ILE A 139 -10.64 7.46 1.67
N ALA A 140 -11.18 8.17 0.69
CA ALA A 140 -12.51 7.91 0.14
C ALA A 140 -12.53 6.53 -0.57
N PRO A 141 -13.71 5.96 -0.84
CA PRO A 141 -13.81 4.72 -1.60
C PRO A 141 -12.98 4.79 -2.89
N SER A 142 -11.97 3.94 -2.96
CA SER A 142 -10.91 3.95 -3.96
C SER A 142 -10.68 2.55 -4.49
N GLN A 143 -10.16 2.44 -5.71
CA GLN A 143 -9.77 1.20 -6.36
C GLN A 143 -8.28 1.24 -6.65
N ILE A 144 -7.55 0.23 -6.24
CA ILE A 144 -6.10 0.13 -6.40
C ILE A 144 -5.75 -1.17 -7.12
N CYS A 145 -4.94 -1.09 -8.17
CA CYS A 145 -4.30 -2.23 -8.83
C CYS A 145 -2.78 -2.13 -8.62
N LEU A 146 -2.22 -3.04 -7.85
CA LEU A 146 -0.78 -2.99 -7.53
C LEU A 146 0.10 -3.15 -8.79
N LYS A 147 -0.39 -3.83 -9.82
CA LYS A 147 0.29 -3.96 -11.12
C LYS A 147 0.66 -2.62 -11.74
N ASP A 148 -0.14 -1.58 -11.55
CA ASP A 148 0.16 -0.24 -12.06
C ASP A 148 1.46 0.34 -11.50
N LEU A 149 1.92 -0.17 -10.34
CA LEU A 149 3.16 0.23 -9.68
C LEU A 149 4.34 -0.70 -10.00
N SER A 150 4.16 -1.67 -10.92
CA SER A 150 5.17 -2.69 -11.21
C SER A 150 6.47 -2.15 -11.82
N ALA A 151 6.44 -0.96 -12.42
CA ALA A 151 7.63 -0.24 -12.88
C ALA A 151 8.57 0.14 -11.72
N PHE A 152 8.00 0.44 -10.55
CA PHE A 152 8.74 0.80 -9.32
C PHE A 152 9.02 -0.43 -8.45
N VAL A 153 8.02 -1.32 -8.33
CA VAL A 153 8.07 -2.53 -7.50
C VAL A 153 7.79 -3.74 -8.38
N PRO A 154 8.82 -4.38 -8.96
CA PRO A 154 8.64 -5.50 -9.91
C PRO A 154 7.85 -6.68 -9.36
N ALA A 155 7.86 -6.90 -8.04
CA ALA A 155 7.07 -7.93 -7.37
C ALA A 155 5.55 -7.76 -7.60
N PHE A 156 5.08 -6.55 -7.89
CA PHE A 156 3.66 -6.29 -8.13
C PHE A 156 3.16 -6.65 -9.54
N ARG A 157 4.03 -7.16 -10.42
CA ARG A 157 3.67 -7.46 -11.82
C ARG A 157 2.50 -8.43 -11.95
N ASN A 158 2.38 -9.38 -11.04
CA ASN A 158 1.33 -10.40 -11.06
C ASN A 158 0.04 -9.98 -10.33
N PHE A 159 0.02 -8.84 -9.66
CA PHE A 159 -1.14 -8.32 -8.92
C PHE A 159 -2.07 -7.54 -9.85
N SER A 160 -2.73 -8.25 -10.75
CA SER A 160 -3.59 -7.64 -11.79
C SER A 160 -5.03 -7.39 -11.34
N GLU A 161 -5.46 -7.96 -10.22
CA GLU A 161 -6.80 -7.70 -9.69
C GLU A 161 -6.82 -6.44 -8.83
N THR A 162 -7.98 -5.81 -8.82
CA THR A 162 -8.17 -4.55 -8.10
C THR A 162 -8.59 -4.78 -6.65
N ILE A 163 -8.12 -3.91 -5.79
CA ILE A 163 -8.47 -3.85 -4.37
C ILE A 163 -9.30 -2.60 -4.16
N GLU A 164 -10.54 -2.75 -3.69
CA GLU A 164 -11.34 -1.63 -3.21
C GLU A 164 -10.90 -1.30 -1.77
N LEU A 165 -10.62 -0.03 -1.49
CA LEU A 165 -10.10 0.44 -0.21
C LEU A 165 -10.83 1.72 0.21
N SER A 166 -11.21 1.78 1.49
CA SER A 166 -11.54 3.03 2.17
C SER A 166 -11.07 2.97 3.63
N ALA A 167 -10.57 4.08 4.16
CA ALA A 167 -10.10 4.15 5.54
C ALA A 167 -9.94 5.59 6.02
N GLU A 168 -9.94 5.76 7.33
CA GLU A 168 -9.34 6.91 8.01
C GLU A 168 -7.99 6.47 8.56
N ALA A 169 -6.94 7.17 8.19
CA ALA A 169 -5.58 6.88 8.62
C ALA A 169 -5.04 8.00 9.52
N SER A 170 -4.32 7.64 10.55
CA SER A 170 -3.65 8.59 11.44
C SER A 170 -2.40 7.98 12.05
N GLY A 171 -1.41 8.82 12.35
CA GLY A 171 -0.14 8.41 12.93
C GLY A 171 1.05 8.90 12.11
N TYR A 172 2.13 8.18 12.14
CA TYR A 172 3.31 8.40 11.28
C TYR A 172 3.25 7.44 10.10
N ILE A 173 3.86 7.76 8.96
CA ILE A 173 3.82 6.86 7.80
C ILE A 173 4.38 5.49 8.15
N ASN A 174 5.47 5.42 8.92
CA ASN A 174 6.07 4.16 9.37
C ASN A 174 5.35 3.52 10.58
N ASN A 175 4.37 4.21 11.18
CA ASN A 175 3.57 3.73 12.30
C ASN A 175 2.15 4.28 12.18
N ILE A 176 1.35 3.65 11.34
CA ILE A 176 0.04 4.16 10.93
C ILE A 176 -1.11 3.32 11.46
N GLY A 177 -2.12 3.99 12.01
CA GLY A 177 -3.39 3.39 12.39
C GLY A 177 -4.45 3.66 11.33
N LEU A 178 -5.08 2.60 10.84
CA LEU A 178 -6.23 2.64 9.93
C LEU A 178 -7.51 2.38 10.73
N LYS A 179 -8.37 3.38 10.81
CA LYS A 179 -9.71 3.29 11.40
C LYS A 179 -10.73 3.13 10.28
N ARG A 180 -11.88 2.50 10.57
CA ARG A 180 -12.96 2.29 9.58
C ARG A 180 -12.44 1.69 8.26
N LEU A 181 -11.44 0.80 8.38
CA LEU A 181 -10.84 0.14 7.22
C LEU A 181 -11.86 -0.81 6.59
N THR A 182 -12.11 -0.62 5.30
CA THR A 182 -12.75 -1.61 4.43
C THR A 182 -11.78 -1.91 3.30
N LEU A 183 -11.45 -3.19 3.13
CA LEU A 183 -10.64 -3.69 2.04
C LEU A 183 -11.38 -4.85 1.38
N LYS A 184 -11.60 -4.77 0.07
CA LYS A 184 -12.28 -5.80 -0.70
C LYS A 184 -11.42 -6.17 -1.91
N TYR A 185 -11.17 -7.46 -2.09
CA TYR A 185 -10.42 -8.00 -3.22
C TYR A 185 -11.39 -8.79 -4.09
N SER A 186 -11.95 -8.14 -5.10
CA SER A 186 -13.07 -8.64 -5.88
C SER A 186 -14.20 -9.17 -4.98
N ASP A 187 -14.85 -10.28 -5.37
CA ASP A 187 -15.79 -11.00 -4.50
C ASP A 187 -15.12 -12.11 -3.66
N LYS A 188 -13.77 -12.14 -3.68
CA LYS A 188 -12.96 -13.24 -3.13
C LYS A 188 -12.54 -13.01 -1.70
N MET A 189 -12.38 -11.74 -1.28
CA MET A 189 -12.01 -11.39 0.08
C MET A 189 -12.61 -10.05 0.49
N LEU A 190 -13.05 -9.97 1.73
CA LEU A 190 -13.47 -8.75 2.41
C LEU A 190 -12.77 -8.68 3.76
N PHE A 191 -12.28 -7.53 4.13
CA PHE A 191 -11.85 -7.18 5.47
C PHE A 191 -12.56 -5.87 5.89
N VAL A 192 -13.18 -5.88 7.06
CA VAL A 192 -13.77 -4.70 7.70
C VAL A 192 -13.30 -4.66 9.14
N GLY A 193 -12.68 -3.55 9.55
CA GLY A 193 -12.15 -3.46 10.90
C GLY A 193 -11.25 -2.24 11.11
N LYS A 194 -10.28 -2.42 11.98
CA LYS A 194 -9.20 -1.47 12.25
C LYS A 194 -7.87 -2.19 12.10
N MET A 195 -6.83 -1.46 11.76
CA MET A 195 -5.48 -2.02 11.63
C MET A 195 -4.45 -0.99 12.09
N GLU A 196 -3.49 -1.41 12.85
CA GLU A 196 -2.28 -0.66 13.17
C GLU A 196 -1.10 -1.39 12.54
N MET A 197 -0.23 -0.63 11.88
CA MET A 197 0.95 -1.16 11.22
C MET A 197 2.17 -0.36 11.66
N LYS A 198 3.22 -1.05 12.08
CA LYS A 198 4.51 -0.48 12.48
C LYS A 198 5.63 -1.06 11.63
N GLY A 199 6.60 -0.24 11.26
CA GLY A 199 7.75 -0.68 10.48
C GLY A 199 7.44 -0.96 9.00
N ILE A 200 6.37 -0.40 8.44
CA ILE A 200 5.91 -0.72 7.06
C ILE A 200 6.90 -0.31 5.96
N THR A 201 7.85 0.56 6.26
CA THR A 201 8.93 0.93 5.35
C THR A 201 9.99 -0.18 5.21
N HIS A 202 9.99 -1.16 6.15
CA HIS A 202 10.82 -2.36 6.16
C HIS A 202 9.91 -3.57 6.38
N PRO A 203 9.29 -4.11 5.31
CA PRO A 203 8.25 -5.14 5.42
C PRO A 203 8.66 -6.42 6.17
N GLU A 204 9.95 -6.74 6.18
CA GLU A 204 10.51 -7.88 6.93
C GLU A 204 10.39 -7.72 8.44
N ASP A 205 10.35 -6.48 8.93
CA ASP A 205 10.23 -6.14 10.34
C ASP A 205 8.86 -5.55 10.70
N ALA A 206 7.95 -5.52 9.71
CA ALA A 206 6.64 -4.90 9.89
C ALA A 206 5.74 -5.70 10.82
N TYR A 207 5.25 -5.04 11.87
CA TYR A 207 4.30 -5.58 12.82
C TYR A 207 2.89 -5.06 12.55
N ILE A 208 1.91 -5.96 12.60
CA ILE A 208 0.51 -5.67 12.38
C ILE A 208 -0.28 -5.99 13.65
N PHE A 209 -1.22 -5.12 14.00
CA PHE A 209 -2.30 -5.40 14.92
C PHE A 209 -3.62 -5.02 14.25
N GLY A 210 -4.56 -5.96 14.18
CA GLY A 210 -5.86 -5.77 13.53
C GLY A 210 -7.02 -6.22 14.39
N GLN A 211 -8.03 -5.37 14.52
CA GLN A 211 -9.35 -5.75 15.02
C GLN A 211 -10.26 -6.02 13.83
N VAL A 212 -10.69 -7.27 13.68
CA VAL A 212 -11.48 -7.76 12.55
C VAL A 212 -12.94 -7.83 12.96
N ASN A 213 -13.75 -6.89 12.47
CA ASN A 213 -15.21 -6.89 12.70
C ASN A 213 -15.90 -7.90 11.77
N LYS A 214 -15.41 -8.02 10.54
CA LYS A 214 -15.88 -8.96 9.54
C LYS A 214 -14.76 -9.22 8.54
N MET A 215 -14.47 -10.48 8.31
CA MET A 215 -13.58 -10.91 7.25
C MET A 215 -14.14 -12.17 6.62
N TYR A 216 -14.06 -12.28 5.30
CA TYR A 216 -14.15 -13.54 4.62
C TYR A 216 -13.09 -13.64 3.52
N ILE A 217 -12.74 -14.88 3.20
CA ILE A 217 -11.91 -15.22 2.06
C ILE A 217 -12.41 -16.54 1.45
N THR A 218 -12.56 -16.55 0.12
CA THR A 218 -12.92 -17.77 -0.62
C THR A 218 -11.66 -18.56 -0.98
N THR A 219 -11.82 -19.81 -1.40
CA THR A 219 -10.71 -20.65 -1.91
C THR A 219 -10.05 -20.03 -3.13
N GLU A 220 -10.83 -19.39 -4.01
CA GLU A 220 -10.32 -18.64 -5.16
C GLU A 220 -9.52 -17.41 -4.71
N GLY A 221 -9.94 -16.78 -3.62
CA GLY A 221 -9.19 -15.66 -3.00
C GLY A 221 -7.83 -16.11 -2.46
N ILE A 222 -7.80 -17.24 -1.74
CA ILE A 222 -6.55 -17.82 -1.23
C ILE A 222 -5.62 -18.19 -2.40
N SER A 223 -6.13 -18.86 -3.44
CA SER A 223 -5.36 -19.22 -4.63
C SER A 223 -4.86 -17.99 -5.37
N GLY A 224 -5.71 -16.98 -5.56
CA GLY A 224 -5.36 -15.74 -6.24
C GLY A 224 -4.24 -14.99 -5.53
N LEU A 225 -4.35 -14.81 -4.20
CA LEU A 225 -3.30 -14.18 -3.40
C LEU A 225 -2.00 -15.00 -3.46
N ALA A 226 -2.08 -16.32 -3.29
CA ALA A 226 -0.90 -17.18 -3.36
C ALA A 226 -0.20 -17.09 -4.73
N ASN A 227 -0.96 -17.05 -5.82
CA ASN A 227 -0.41 -16.94 -7.18
C ASN A 227 0.27 -15.59 -7.44
N ASN A 228 -0.19 -14.51 -6.78
CA ASN A 228 0.43 -13.19 -6.92
C ASN A 228 1.89 -13.17 -6.41
N PHE A 229 2.20 -14.00 -5.41
CA PHE A 229 3.54 -14.11 -4.81
C PHE A 229 4.40 -15.20 -5.41
N ASN A 230 3.85 -16.02 -6.31
CA ASN A 230 4.57 -17.17 -6.88
C ASN A 230 4.67 -17.04 -8.40
N GLU A 231 5.78 -17.52 -8.97
CA GLU A 231 5.98 -17.56 -10.41
C GLU A 231 5.14 -18.68 -11.10
N ARG A 232 4.72 -19.68 -10.34
CA ARG A 232 3.91 -20.80 -10.82
C ARG A 232 2.58 -20.85 -10.09
N PRO A 233 1.49 -21.27 -10.77
CA PRO A 233 0.20 -21.44 -10.13
C PRO A 233 0.28 -22.36 -8.91
N VAL A 234 -0.22 -21.90 -7.77
CA VAL A 234 -0.27 -22.66 -6.53
C VAL A 234 -1.54 -23.50 -6.52
N LYS A 235 -1.40 -24.81 -6.44
CA LYS A 235 -2.52 -25.73 -6.25
C LYS A 235 -2.79 -25.85 -4.75
N LEU A 236 -3.97 -25.44 -4.31
CA LEU A 236 -4.38 -25.62 -2.91
C LEU A 236 -4.59 -27.10 -2.61
N PRO A 237 -4.24 -27.58 -1.40
CA PRO A 237 -4.62 -28.90 -0.92
C PRO A 237 -6.16 -29.06 -0.92
N ASP A 238 -6.65 -30.25 -1.23
CA ASP A 238 -8.10 -30.54 -1.29
C ASP A 238 -8.79 -30.26 0.05
N THR A 239 -8.09 -30.42 1.17
CA THR A 239 -8.58 -30.06 2.51
C THR A 239 -8.90 -28.58 2.64
N ILE A 240 -8.10 -27.69 2.04
CA ILE A 240 -8.35 -26.25 2.03
C ILE A 240 -9.52 -25.93 1.10
N VAL A 241 -9.60 -26.57 -0.05
CA VAL A 241 -10.72 -26.38 -1.01
C VAL A 241 -12.06 -26.74 -0.37
N LYS A 242 -12.12 -27.82 0.41
CA LYS A 242 -13.32 -28.28 1.11
C LYS A 242 -13.78 -27.33 2.24
N LEU A 243 -12.90 -26.46 2.77
CA LEU A 243 -13.31 -25.42 3.72
C LEU A 243 -14.28 -24.40 3.11
N GLY A 244 -14.26 -24.24 1.78
CA GLY A 244 -15.08 -23.26 1.09
C GLY A 244 -14.72 -21.83 1.51
N THR A 245 -15.72 -20.99 1.76
CA THR A 245 -15.51 -19.64 2.27
C THR A 245 -15.17 -19.68 3.76
N ILE A 246 -14.01 -19.14 4.12
CA ILE A 246 -13.57 -18.99 5.50
C ILE A 246 -13.96 -17.58 5.97
N ASN A 247 -14.71 -17.52 7.08
CA ASN A 247 -15.03 -16.27 7.75
C ASN A 247 -14.25 -16.16 9.05
N PHE A 248 -13.89 -14.94 9.43
CA PHE A 248 -13.18 -14.65 10.66
C PHE A 248 -13.68 -13.37 11.32
N THR A 249 -13.77 -13.39 12.64
CA THR A 249 -13.99 -12.22 13.50
C THR A 249 -13.11 -12.35 14.73
N GLY A 250 -12.42 -11.28 15.13
CA GLY A 250 -11.48 -11.33 16.25
C GLY A 250 -10.32 -10.35 16.09
N GLU A 251 -9.15 -10.77 16.55
CA GLU A 251 -7.93 -9.99 16.52
C GLU A 251 -6.83 -10.74 15.77
N ILE A 252 -6.03 -10.01 15.03
CA ILE A 252 -4.83 -10.53 14.35
C ILE A 252 -3.66 -9.67 14.80
N SER A 253 -2.55 -10.30 15.18
CA SER A 253 -1.34 -9.56 15.55
C SER A 253 -0.08 -10.33 15.19
N GLY A 254 1.02 -9.63 14.97
CA GLY A 254 2.32 -10.24 14.73
C GLY A 254 3.06 -9.65 13.55
N PHE A 255 4.14 -10.31 13.18
CA PHE A 255 4.91 -10.01 11.97
C PHE A 255 4.30 -10.74 10.76
N PHE A 256 4.59 -10.28 9.54
CA PHE A 256 4.01 -10.91 8.33
C PHE A 256 4.35 -12.40 8.17
N ASP A 257 5.46 -12.84 8.73
CA ASP A 257 5.89 -14.24 8.69
C ASP A 257 5.49 -15.04 9.95
N ASN A 258 4.89 -14.37 10.95
CA ASN A 258 4.44 -14.99 12.20
C ASN A 258 3.24 -14.23 12.79
N LEU A 259 2.04 -14.57 12.31
CA LEU A 259 0.79 -13.96 12.72
C LEU A 259 0.06 -14.81 13.77
N VAL A 260 -0.50 -14.17 14.77
CA VAL A 260 -1.41 -14.73 15.74
C VAL A 260 -2.82 -14.25 15.44
N ALA A 261 -3.78 -15.17 15.37
CA ALA A 261 -5.19 -14.84 15.23
C ALA A 261 -5.97 -15.39 16.44
N PHE A 262 -6.61 -14.49 17.15
CA PHE A 262 -7.48 -14.79 18.28
C PHE A 262 -8.92 -14.44 17.93
N GLY A 263 -9.82 -15.46 17.87
CA GLY A 263 -11.21 -15.18 17.50
C GLY A 263 -11.97 -16.40 17.00
N LYS A 264 -13.04 -16.13 16.26
CA LYS A 264 -13.91 -17.14 15.71
C LYS A 264 -13.70 -17.27 14.21
N PHE A 265 -13.32 -18.48 13.81
CA PHE A 265 -13.36 -18.92 12.41
C PHE A 265 -14.63 -19.71 12.14
N SER A 266 -15.20 -19.57 10.94
CA SER A 266 -16.25 -20.44 10.44
C SER A 266 -16.06 -20.76 8.98
N SER A 267 -16.41 -21.97 8.59
CA SER A 267 -16.24 -22.50 7.23
C SER A 267 -17.40 -23.47 6.92
N ALA A 268 -17.40 -24.09 5.74
CA ALA A 268 -18.41 -25.08 5.36
C ALA A 268 -18.45 -26.27 6.34
N ILE A 269 -17.32 -26.65 6.95
CA ILE A 269 -17.20 -27.80 7.85
C ILE A 269 -17.55 -27.51 9.33
N GLY A 270 -17.80 -26.25 9.68
CA GLY A 270 -18.14 -25.84 11.04
C GLY A 270 -17.43 -24.60 11.53
N SER A 271 -17.49 -24.37 12.85
CA SER A 271 -16.90 -23.18 13.48
C SER A 271 -15.90 -23.58 14.56
N VAL A 272 -14.84 -22.80 14.65
CA VAL A 272 -13.74 -22.95 15.60
C VAL A 272 -13.49 -21.63 16.28
N GLN A 273 -13.44 -21.63 17.61
CA GLN A 273 -12.90 -20.52 18.38
C GLN A 273 -11.47 -20.87 18.79
N THR A 274 -10.55 -19.94 18.61
CA THR A 274 -9.14 -20.29 18.67
C THR A 274 -8.24 -19.12 18.99
N ASP A 275 -7.06 -19.43 19.50
CA ASP A 275 -5.84 -18.65 19.43
C ASP A 275 -4.84 -19.42 18.54
N LEU A 276 -4.71 -19.01 17.29
CA LEU A 276 -3.85 -19.67 16.31
C LEU A 276 -2.65 -18.81 15.98
N ILE A 277 -1.50 -19.42 15.96
CA ILE A 277 -0.25 -18.86 15.46
C ILE A 277 -0.03 -19.44 14.06
N PHE A 278 0.05 -18.55 13.06
CA PHE A 278 0.41 -18.87 11.70
C PHE A 278 1.83 -18.37 11.46
N GLY A 279 2.72 -19.21 11.02
CA GLY A 279 4.08 -18.80 10.77
C GLY A 279 4.79 -19.70 9.78
N ASN A 280 6.02 -19.29 9.44
CA ASN A 280 7.00 -20.12 8.77
C ASN A 280 8.24 -20.24 9.66
N ASP A 281 9.04 -21.27 9.46
CA ASP A 281 10.32 -21.44 10.15
C ASP A 281 11.38 -21.73 9.08
N LYS A 282 12.05 -20.65 8.65
CA LYS A 282 13.07 -20.70 7.59
C LYS A 282 14.29 -21.52 8.04
N GLU A 283 14.63 -21.50 9.34
CA GLU A 283 15.76 -22.25 9.87
C GLU A 283 15.51 -23.76 9.82
N LYS A 284 14.27 -24.17 10.07
CA LYS A 284 13.85 -25.59 10.00
C LYS A 284 13.31 -25.99 8.64
N ASN A 285 13.37 -25.10 7.65
CA ASN A 285 12.81 -25.32 6.31
C ASN A 285 11.30 -25.69 6.33
N ILE A 286 10.56 -25.14 7.30
CA ILE A 286 9.11 -25.29 7.41
C ILE A 286 8.45 -24.14 6.68
N ALA A 287 7.81 -24.42 5.55
CA ALA A 287 7.15 -23.43 4.69
C ALA A 287 5.95 -22.77 5.36
N ALA A 288 5.21 -23.50 6.21
CA ALA A 288 4.14 -22.96 7.03
C ALA A 288 3.86 -23.89 8.22
N TYR A 289 3.51 -23.31 9.37
CA TYR A 289 3.00 -24.06 10.50
C TYR A 289 1.78 -23.37 11.12
N LEU A 290 0.96 -24.18 11.78
CA LEU A 290 -0.19 -23.73 12.56
C LEU A 290 -0.05 -24.33 13.97
N LYS A 291 -0.11 -23.49 15.01
CA LYS A 291 -0.03 -23.90 16.40
C LYS A 291 -1.02 -23.10 17.25
N GLY A 292 -1.71 -23.75 18.18
CA GLY A 292 -2.62 -23.06 19.10
C GLY A 292 -3.62 -24.00 19.76
N HIS A 293 -4.57 -23.42 20.49
CA HIS A 293 -5.67 -24.11 21.13
C HIS A 293 -6.94 -23.97 20.31
N LEU A 294 -7.68 -25.05 20.16
CA LEU A 294 -8.92 -25.13 19.42
C LEU A 294 -10.06 -25.47 20.35
N SER A 295 -11.10 -24.63 20.40
CA SER A 295 -12.40 -24.97 20.92
C SER A 295 -13.39 -25.05 19.77
N THR A 296 -13.96 -26.20 19.51
CA THR A 296 -14.80 -26.45 18.34
C THR A 296 -16.26 -26.61 18.71
N SER A 297 -17.17 -26.09 17.88
CA SER A 297 -18.51 -26.67 17.71
C SER A 297 -18.39 -28.06 17.02
N PRO A 298 -19.43 -28.87 16.94
CA PRO A 298 -19.36 -30.08 16.13
C PRO A 298 -18.84 -29.79 14.73
N LEU A 299 -17.73 -30.41 14.34
CA LEU A 299 -17.11 -30.28 13.03
C LEU A 299 -17.48 -31.50 12.18
N HIS A 300 -17.86 -31.25 10.94
CA HIS A 300 -18.13 -32.32 9.97
C HIS A 300 -16.80 -32.83 9.36
N LEU A 301 -15.94 -33.46 10.18
CA LEU A 301 -14.61 -33.94 9.76
C LEU A 301 -14.66 -35.02 8.68
N ASN A 302 -15.76 -35.77 8.57
CA ASN A 302 -16.00 -36.72 7.49
C ASN A 302 -15.99 -36.06 6.10
N GLU A 303 -16.30 -34.78 5.99
CA GLU A 303 -16.22 -34.06 4.73
C GLU A 303 -14.76 -33.74 4.32
N LEU A 304 -13.87 -33.56 5.31
CA LEU A 304 -12.44 -33.37 5.06
C LEU A 304 -11.73 -34.69 4.70
N PHE A 305 -12.10 -35.79 5.36
CA PHE A 305 -11.43 -37.08 5.28
C PHE A 305 -12.44 -38.18 4.89
N PRO A 306 -12.90 -38.23 3.61
CA PRO A 306 -13.93 -39.20 3.20
C PRO A 306 -13.47 -40.66 3.27
N ASP A 307 -12.15 -40.94 3.20
CA ASP A 307 -11.58 -42.28 3.11
C ASP A 307 -11.21 -42.91 4.47
N GLY A 308 -11.56 -42.28 5.56
CA GLY A 308 -11.30 -42.79 6.89
C GLY A 308 -11.08 -41.70 7.91
N ASN A 309 -11.84 -41.76 8.99
CA ASN A 309 -11.61 -40.90 10.14
C ASN A 309 -10.28 -41.32 10.80
N PRO A 310 -9.20 -40.51 10.75
CA PRO A 310 -7.94 -40.88 11.41
C PRO A 310 -8.06 -40.94 12.94
N TYR A 311 -9.22 -40.57 13.47
CA TYR A 311 -9.51 -40.60 14.91
C TYR A 311 -10.81 -41.40 15.21
N GLY A 312 -11.14 -42.35 14.38
CA GLY A 312 -12.06 -43.46 14.48
C GLY A 312 -13.37 -43.23 15.19
#